data_820a40b8a5a81b8359e1b6f25b5c77c4
#
_entry.id   820a40b8a5a81b8359e1b6f25b5c77c4
#
_cell.length_a   1.000
_cell.length_b   1.000
_cell.length_c   1.000
_cell.angle_alpha   90.00
_cell.angle_beta   90.00
_cell.angle_gamma   90.00
#
_symmetry.space_group_name_H-M   'P 1'
#
loop_
_entity.id
_entity.type
_entity.pdbx_description
1 polymer ?
#
loop_
_entity_poly.entity_id
_entity_poly.type
_entity_poly.pdbx_seq_one_letter_code
_entity_poly.pdbx_strand_id
1 'polypeptide(L)'
;LPIFIRHSETKVFNKALIQGSLIAYIVFMLFAWGGEAIFSKYLNVRFEAFQIFGGLIFLVIGYRYVFQGADTIGEMRGAPEHLAGTIAMPFMIGPGTISAAVVTGIEMSIGAAALVIGFTMFLTCSILILMKFSHDHLRYKHAKYIDRYFDIVGRLSALLIGTIAVDMIINGVTGLIHKV
;
A
#
# COMPACT_ATOMS: atom_id res chain seq x y z
N LEU A 1 7.64 -0.92 3.69
CA LEU A 1 7.55 -2.14 4.50
C LEU A 1 8.92 -2.76 4.83
N PRO A 2 9.92 -2.89 3.91
CA PRO A 2 11.23 -3.48 4.25
C PRO A 2 11.93 -2.82 5.45
N ILE A 3 11.75 -1.51 5.63
CA ILE A 3 12.37 -0.77 6.75
C ILE A 3 11.76 -1.16 8.10
N PHE A 4 10.44 -1.41 8.16
CA PHE A 4 9.79 -1.87 9.39
C PHE A 4 10.19 -3.29 9.76
N ILE A 5 10.37 -4.13 8.75
CA ILE A 5 10.89 -5.49 8.94
C ILE A 5 12.27 -5.42 9.61
N ARG A 6 13.09 -4.44 9.24
CA ARG A 6 14.48 -4.32 9.68
C ARG A 6 14.65 -3.81 11.13
N HIS A 7 13.79 -2.91 11.62
CA HIS A 7 14.03 -2.14 12.86
C HIS A 7 13.00 -2.38 13.97
N SER A 8 11.94 -3.17 13.77
CA SER A 8 10.91 -3.39 14.78
C SER A 8 11.02 -4.79 15.42
N GLU A 9 10.75 -4.87 16.73
CA GLU A 9 10.56 -6.17 17.39
C GLU A 9 9.40 -6.93 16.75
N THR A 10 9.55 -8.26 16.59
CA THR A 10 8.57 -9.10 15.88
C THR A 10 7.16 -9.00 16.45
N LYS A 11 7.02 -8.91 17.79
CA LYS A 11 5.70 -8.78 18.43
C LYS A 11 5.03 -7.45 18.13
N VAL A 12 5.80 -6.34 18.16
CA VAL A 12 5.31 -5.00 17.86
C VAL A 12 4.91 -4.89 16.38
N PHE A 13 5.75 -5.43 15.48
CA PHE A 13 5.46 -5.48 14.07
C PHE A 13 4.17 -6.25 13.75
N ASN A 14 4.01 -7.47 14.28
CA ASN A 14 2.84 -8.30 14.04
C ASN A 14 1.54 -7.64 14.55
N LYS A 15 1.59 -7.04 15.74
CA LYS A 15 0.45 -6.31 16.30
C LYS A 15 0.07 -5.12 15.42
N ALA A 16 1.04 -4.31 15.02
CA ALA A 16 0.83 -3.15 14.16
C ALA A 16 0.31 -3.56 12.76
N LEU A 17 0.84 -4.66 12.20
CA LEU A 17 0.40 -5.20 10.93
C LEU A 17 -1.06 -5.66 10.98
N ILE A 18 -1.45 -6.43 12.00
CA ILE A 18 -2.84 -6.91 12.15
C ILE A 18 -3.80 -5.73 12.35
N GLN A 19 -3.44 -4.76 13.20
CA GLN A 19 -4.26 -3.57 13.42
C GLN A 19 -4.38 -2.72 12.14
N GLY A 20 -3.27 -2.49 11.44
CA GLY A 20 -3.26 -1.76 10.18
C GLY A 20 -4.08 -2.46 9.09
N SER A 21 -3.99 -3.80 9.02
CA SER A 21 -4.76 -4.61 8.07
C SER A 21 -6.25 -4.58 8.35
N LEU A 22 -6.66 -4.58 9.62
CA LEU A 22 -8.07 -4.47 9.99
C LEU A 22 -8.64 -3.10 9.59
N ILE A 23 -7.90 -2.02 9.85
CA ILE A 23 -8.27 -0.67 9.42
C ILE A 23 -8.38 -0.62 7.88
N ALA A 24 -7.38 -1.15 7.18
CA ALA A 24 -7.37 -1.18 5.72
C ALA A 24 -8.55 -1.99 5.15
N TYR A 25 -8.88 -3.14 5.74
CA TYR A 25 -10.03 -3.94 5.33
C TYR A 25 -11.35 -3.16 5.47
N ILE A 26 -11.55 -2.48 6.61
CA ILE A 26 -12.75 -1.65 6.82
C ILE A 26 -12.84 -0.54 5.77
N VAL A 27 -11.73 0.14 5.48
CA VAL A 27 -11.68 1.19 4.47
C VAL A 27 -11.98 0.63 3.09
N PHE A 28 -11.37 -0.49 2.70
CA PHE A 28 -11.62 -1.11 1.39
C PHE A 28 -13.07 -1.57 1.25
N MET A 29 -13.67 -2.13 2.29
CA MET A 29 -15.09 -2.51 2.29
C MET A 29 -16.00 -1.29 2.14
N LEU A 30 -15.67 -0.18 2.77
CA LEU A 30 -16.41 1.07 2.64
C LEU A 30 -16.37 1.57 1.18
N PHE A 31 -15.20 1.55 0.54
CA PHE A 31 -15.05 1.96 -0.84
C PHE A 31 -15.63 0.94 -1.85
N ALA A 32 -15.54 -0.36 -1.56
CA ALA A 32 -16.19 -1.38 -2.38
C ALA A 32 -17.73 -1.24 -2.35
N TRP A 33 -18.30 -0.91 -1.18
CA TRP A 33 -19.73 -0.70 -1.04
C TRP A 33 -20.21 0.63 -1.61
N GLY A 34 -19.50 1.71 -1.33
CA GLY A 34 -19.89 3.06 -1.73
C GLY A 34 -19.42 3.46 -3.13
N GLY A 35 -18.40 2.77 -3.68
CA GLY A 35 -17.87 3.01 -5.01
C GLY A 35 -17.50 4.48 -5.26
N GLU A 36 -17.71 4.93 -6.49
CA GLU A 36 -17.48 6.33 -6.90
C GLU A 36 -18.43 7.32 -6.21
N ALA A 37 -19.58 6.86 -5.66
CA ALA A 37 -20.53 7.73 -4.99
C ALA A 37 -19.93 8.39 -3.73
N ILE A 38 -18.96 7.75 -3.06
CA ILE A 38 -18.24 8.37 -1.95
C ILE A 38 -17.53 9.63 -2.42
N PHE A 39 -16.86 9.58 -3.55
CA PHE A 39 -16.13 10.72 -4.09
C PHE A 39 -17.06 11.81 -4.62
N SER A 40 -18.05 11.44 -5.44
CA SER A 40 -18.92 12.40 -6.12
C SER A 40 -19.98 13.02 -5.20
N LYS A 41 -20.61 12.22 -4.33
CA LYS A 41 -21.77 12.66 -3.53
C LYS A 41 -21.38 13.20 -2.14
N TYR A 42 -20.37 12.57 -1.49
CA TYR A 42 -19.99 12.94 -0.13
C TYR A 42 -18.78 13.86 -0.09
N LEU A 43 -17.76 13.58 -0.88
CA LEU A 43 -16.55 14.40 -0.93
C LEU A 43 -16.63 15.54 -1.95
N ASN A 44 -17.59 15.49 -2.87
CA ASN A 44 -17.74 16.44 -3.98
C ASN A 44 -16.46 16.62 -4.81
N VAL A 45 -15.73 15.51 -5.00
CA VAL A 45 -14.46 15.44 -5.74
C VAL A 45 -14.59 14.35 -6.80
N ARG A 46 -13.98 14.55 -7.95
CA ARG A 46 -13.93 13.53 -9.02
C ARG A 46 -12.96 12.41 -8.61
N PHE A 47 -13.37 11.16 -8.81
CA PHE A 47 -12.51 9.99 -8.55
C PHE A 47 -11.23 10.01 -9.40
N GLU A 48 -11.32 10.51 -10.62
CA GLU A 48 -10.19 10.69 -11.53
C GLU A 48 -9.13 11.65 -10.96
N ALA A 49 -9.55 12.73 -10.28
CA ALA A 49 -8.62 13.64 -9.60
C ALA A 49 -7.88 12.94 -8.45
N PHE A 50 -8.57 12.08 -7.71
CA PHE A 50 -7.95 11.25 -6.68
C PHE A 50 -6.92 10.27 -7.26
N GLN A 51 -7.21 9.66 -8.43
CA GLN A 51 -6.26 8.78 -9.12
C GLN A 51 -5.01 9.55 -9.58
N ILE A 52 -5.16 10.74 -10.16
CA ILE A 52 -4.03 11.58 -10.59
C ILE A 52 -3.16 11.97 -9.40
N PHE A 53 -3.77 12.52 -8.34
CA PHE A 53 -3.04 12.96 -7.16
C PHE A 53 -2.31 11.80 -6.47
N GLY A 54 -2.98 10.67 -6.32
CA GLY A 54 -2.39 9.48 -5.75
C GLY A 54 -1.28 8.88 -6.60
N GLY A 55 -1.43 8.90 -7.91
CA GLY A 55 -0.38 8.53 -8.86
C GLY A 55 0.86 9.42 -8.72
N LEU A 56 0.68 10.74 -8.57
CA LEU A 56 1.79 11.67 -8.33
C LEU A 56 2.53 11.35 -7.02
N ILE A 57 1.81 11.08 -5.93
CA ILE A 57 2.42 10.69 -4.65
C ILE A 57 3.24 9.41 -4.82
N PHE A 58 2.66 8.37 -5.45
CA PHE A 58 3.36 7.10 -5.68
C PHE A 58 4.55 7.24 -6.62
N LEU A 59 4.47 8.12 -7.62
CA LEU A 59 5.58 8.42 -8.52
C LEU A 59 6.77 9.03 -7.74
N VAL A 60 6.49 10.00 -6.86
CA VAL A 60 7.53 10.62 -6.01
C VAL A 60 8.14 9.59 -5.05
N ILE A 61 7.33 8.73 -4.43
CA ILE A 61 7.79 7.67 -3.53
C ILE A 61 8.65 6.67 -4.30
N GLY A 62 8.19 6.19 -5.47
CA GLY A 62 8.92 5.27 -6.32
C GLY A 62 10.25 5.85 -6.78
N TYR A 63 10.25 7.09 -7.29
CA TYR A 63 11.45 7.81 -7.70
C TYR A 63 12.47 7.88 -6.56
N ARG A 64 12.07 8.38 -5.40
CA ARG A 64 12.97 8.49 -4.24
C ARG A 64 13.54 7.15 -3.84
N TYR A 65 12.73 6.10 -3.81
CA TYR A 65 13.19 4.78 -3.40
C TYR A 65 14.21 4.18 -4.38
N VAL A 66 14.02 4.37 -5.70
CA VAL A 66 14.94 3.88 -6.72
C VAL A 66 16.31 4.55 -6.58
N PHE A 67 16.35 5.88 -6.41
CA PHE A 67 17.61 6.63 -6.43
C PHE A 67 18.28 6.76 -5.06
N GLN A 68 17.52 6.88 -3.99
CA GLN A 68 18.04 7.14 -2.64
C GLN A 68 17.97 5.91 -1.72
N GLY A 69 17.25 4.85 -2.13
CA GLY A 69 17.11 3.62 -1.36
C GLY A 69 16.15 3.72 -0.17
N ALA A 70 16.23 2.72 0.71
CA ALA A 70 15.28 2.55 1.80
C ALA A 70 15.36 3.63 2.90
N ASP A 71 16.50 4.26 3.09
CA ASP A 71 16.75 5.18 4.20
C ASP A 71 15.91 6.47 4.10
N THR A 72 15.64 6.94 2.89
CA THR A 72 14.86 8.16 2.63
C THR A 72 13.41 8.09 3.06
N ILE A 73 12.81 6.88 3.06
CA ILE A 73 11.43 6.72 3.53
C ILE A 73 11.38 6.69 5.06
N GLY A 74 12.49 6.34 5.71
CA GLY A 74 12.62 6.40 7.17
C GLY A 74 12.54 7.83 7.72
N GLU A 75 13.10 8.80 7.02
CA GLU A 75 13.11 10.22 7.42
C GLU A 75 11.73 10.90 7.29
N MET A 76 10.86 10.39 6.43
CA MET A 76 9.50 10.93 6.25
C MET A 76 8.51 10.49 7.35
N ARG A 77 8.98 9.78 8.41
CA ARG A 77 8.12 9.13 9.39
C ARG A 77 8.35 9.65 10.79
N GLY A 78 7.25 10.07 11.41
CA GLY A 78 7.20 10.43 12.83
C GLY A 78 7.42 9.23 13.78
N ALA A 79 7.41 9.52 15.07
CA ALA A 79 7.75 8.63 16.17
C ALA A 79 7.09 7.23 16.11
N PRO A 80 7.73 6.19 16.69
CA PRO A 80 7.29 4.78 16.67
C PRO A 80 5.91 4.50 17.29
N GLU A 81 5.36 5.45 18.02
CA GLU A 81 4.14 5.28 18.83
C GLU A 81 2.85 5.06 18.03
N HIS A 82 2.85 5.39 16.71
CA HIS A 82 1.69 5.26 15.84
C HIS A 82 1.92 4.24 14.69
N LEU A 83 2.65 3.18 14.94
CA LEU A 83 3.05 2.17 13.94
C LEU A 83 1.86 1.58 13.14
N ALA A 84 0.71 1.35 13.76
CA ALA A 84 -0.45 0.80 13.07
C ALA A 84 -1.00 1.76 11.99
N GLY A 85 -1.12 3.04 12.31
CA GLY A 85 -1.52 4.08 11.35
C GLY A 85 -0.48 4.29 10.26
N THR A 86 0.80 4.21 10.61
CA THR A 86 1.92 4.36 9.67
C THR A 86 2.05 3.16 8.72
N ILE A 87 1.62 1.96 9.11
CA ILE A 87 1.56 0.78 8.23
C ILE A 87 0.31 0.85 7.36
N ALA A 88 -0.84 1.25 7.92
CA ALA A 88 -2.07 1.35 7.15
C ALA A 88 -1.99 2.47 6.09
N MET A 89 -1.48 3.64 6.47
CA MET A 89 -1.27 4.77 5.55
C MET A 89 0.21 5.12 5.47
N PRO A 90 0.84 5.23 4.29
CA PRO A 90 0.34 5.07 2.92
C PRO A 90 0.54 3.67 2.31
N PHE A 91 0.95 2.65 3.10
CA PHE A 91 1.41 1.37 2.53
C PHE A 91 0.31 0.42 2.14
N MET A 92 -0.76 0.34 2.94
CA MET A 92 -1.88 -0.53 2.65
C MET A 92 -3.02 0.23 1.98
N ILE A 93 -3.35 1.42 2.51
CA ILE A 93 -4.41 2.27 1.98
C ILE A 93 -3.77 3.31 1.07
N GLY A 94 -3.72 3.00 -0.21
CA GLY A 94 -3.24 3.91 -1.24
C GLY A 94 -4.30 4.12 -2.32
N PRO A 95 -4.11 5.13 -3.20
CA PRO A 95 -5.08 5.40 -4.25
C PRO A 95 -5.29 4.20 -5.18
N GLY A 96 -4.24 3.41 -5.48
CA GLY A 96 -4.35 2.21 -6.30
C GLY A 96 -5.17 1.11 -5.64
N THR A 97 -4.98 0.86 -4.34
CA THR A 97 -5.73 -0.16 -3.60
C THR A 97 -7.18 0.26 -3.37
N ILE A 98 -7.44 1.56 -3.15
CA ILE A 98 -8.81 2.10 -3.09
C ILE A 98 -9.48 1.97 -4.45
N SER A 99 -8.79 2.30 -5.54
CA SER A 99 -9.31 2.12 -6.90
C SER A 99 -9.67 0.66 -7.18
N ALA A 100 -8.79 -0.27 -6.83
CA ALA A 100 -9.06 -1.70 -6.94
C ALA A 100 -10.27 -2.14 -6.11
N ALA A 101 -10.43 -1.62 -4.88
CA ALA A 101 -11.58 -1.92 -4.03
C ALA A 101 -12.90 -1.41 -4.63
N VAL A 102 -12.91 -0.18 -5.20
CA VAL A 102 -14.06 0.39 -5.91
C VAL A 102 -14.45 -0.49 -7.10
N VAL A 103 -13.50 -0.86 -7.95
CA VAL A 103 -13.74 -1.72 -9.11
C VAL A 103 -14.28 -3.09 -8.68
N THR A 104 -13.69 -3.71 -7.66
CA THR A 104 -14.16 -4.98 -7.12
C THR A 104 -15.61 -4.91 -6.66
N GLY A 105 -15.99 -3.80 -6.02
CA GLY A 105 -17.37 -3.57 -5.56
C GLY A 105 -18.37 -3.32 -6.69
N ILE A 106 -17.92 -2.80 -7.84
CA ILE A 106 -18.75 -2.61 -9.04
C ILE A 106 -18.95 -3.93 -9.79
N GLU A 107 -17.89 -4.72 -9.92
CA GLU A 107 -17.90 -5.96 -10.72
C GLU A 107 -18.49 -7.16 -10.00
N MET A 108 -18.50 -7.16 -8.65
CA MET A 108 -18.91 -8.29 -7.85
C MET A 108 -19.99 -7.92 -6.83
N SER A 109 -20.75 -8.92 -6.38
CA SER A 109 -21.63 -8.73 -5.22
C SER A 109 -20.81 -8.37 -3.98
N ILE A 110 -21.37 -7.57 -3.06
CA ILE A 110 -20.67 -7.11 -1.86
C ILE A 110 -20.12 -8.27 -1.00
N GLY A 111 -20.81 -9.41 -0.98
CA GLY A 111 -20.35 -10.62 -0.29
C GLY A 111 -19.11 -11.23 -0.96
N ALA A 112 -19.10 -11.31 -2.30
CA ALA A 112 -17.93 -11.77 -3.04
C ALA A 112 -16.76 -10.81 -2.92
N ALA A 113 -17.01 -9.49 -3.00
CA ALA A 113 -16.01 -8.47 -2.78
C ALA A 113 -15.37 -8.58 -1.38
N ALA A 114 -16.18 -8.80 -0.33
CA ALA A 114 -15.71 -9.00 1.03
C ALA A 114 -14.77 -10.22 1.15
N LEU A 115 -15.11 -11.32 0.50
CA LEU A 115 -14.28 -12.53 0.50
C LEU A 115 -12.97 -12.31 -0.26
N VAL A 116 -13.01 -11.69 -1.45
CA VAL A 116 -11.81 -11.43 -2.26
C VAL A 116 -10.87 -10.46 -1.54
N ILE A 117 -11.38 -9.33 -1.04
CA ILE A 117 -10.60 -8.34 -0.30
C ILE A 117 -10.03 -8.98 0.99
N GLY A 118 -10.85 -9.71 1.74
CA GLY A 118 -10.42 -10.40 2.95
C GLY A 118 -9.34 -11.44 2.70
N PHE A 119 -9.47 -12.26 1.67
CA PHE A 119 -8.48 -13.25 1.27
C PHE A 119 -7.17 -12.59 0.82
N THR A 120 -7.25 -11.53 0.03
CA THR A 120 -6.07 -10.77 -0.42
C THR A 120 -5.34 -10.15 0.77
N MET A 121 -6.06 -9.57 1.74
CA MET A 121 -5.48 -9.02 2.96
C MET A 121 -4.83 -10.10 3.83
N PHE A 122 -5.49 -11.24 3.99
CA PHE A 122 -4.94 -12.38 4.71
C PHE A 122 -3.63 -12.89 4.06
N LEU A 123 -3.64 -13.05 2.74
CA LEU A 123 -2.46 -13.49 1.99
C LEU A 123 -1.31 -12.48 2.13
N THR A 124 -1.61 -11.18 2.00
CA THR A 124 -0.62 -10.11 2.17
C THR A 124 0.00 -10.11 3.57
N CYS A 125 -0.83 -10.22 4.62
CA CYS A 125 -0.35 -10.32 6.01
C CYS A 125 0.52 -11.54 6.21
N SER A 126 0.10 -12.70 5.68
CA SER A 126 0.85 -13.96 5.80
C SER A 126 2.23 -13.85 5.16
N ILE A 127 2.29 -13.28 3.95
CA ILE A 127 3.57 -13.05 3.24
C ILE A 127 4.46 -12.09 4.03
N LEU A 128 3.93 -11.00 4.58
CA LEU A 128 4.71 -10.02 5.33
C LEU A 128 5.23 -10.59 6.66
N ILE A 129 4.43 -11.39 7.37
CA ILE A 129 4.87 -12.09 8.57
C ILE A 129 5.97 -13.09 8.23
N LEU A 130 5.81 -13.86 7.15
CA LEU A 130 6.81 -14.82 6.69
C LEU A 130 8.11 -14.13 6.28
N MET A 131 8.03 -13.00 5.58
CA MET A 131 9.20 -12.18 5.24
C MET A 131 9.90 -11.65 6.48
N LYS A 132 9.15 -11.18 7.48
CA LYS A 132 9.72 -10.73 8.77
C LYS A 132 10.42 -11.87 9.48
N PHE A 133 9.77 -13.01 9.59
CA PHE A 133 10.34 -14.19 10.23
C PHE A 133 11.64 -14.66 9.54
N SER A 134 11.60 -14.74 8.19
CA SER A 134 12.77 -15.12 7.40
C SER A 134 13.91 -14.12 7.56
N HIS A 135 13.62 -12.82 7.53
CA HIS A 135 14.61 -11.78 7.75
C HIS A 135 15.28 -11.91 9.13
N ASP A 136 14.48 -12.02 10.19
CA ASP A 136 15.02 -12.08 11.56
C ASP A 136 15.85 -13.35 11.81
N HIS A 137 15.42 -14.48 11.21
CA HIS A 137 16.15 -15.75 11.34
C HIS A 137 17.47 -15.78 10.55
N LEU A 138 17.45 -15.27 9.34
CA LEU A 138 18.61 -15.29 8.44
C LEU A 138 19.65 -14.21 8.78
N ARG A 139 19.21 -13.06 9.29
CA ARG A 139 20.08 -11.94 9.65
C ARG A 139 21.12 -12.32 10.71
N TYR A 140 20.78 -13.26 11.59
CA TYR A 140 21.72 -13.76 12.62
C TYR A 140 22.99 -14.38 12.02
N LYS A 141 22.91 -14.99 10.82
CA LYS A 141 24.05 -15.65 10.17
C LYS A 141 24.71 -14.83 9.04
N HIS A 142 23.96 -14.01 8.31
CA HIS A 142 24.42 -13.37 7.08
C HIS A 142 23.85 -11.95 6.86
N ALA A 143 23.92 -11.08 7.86
CA ALA A 143 23.31 -9.75 7.86
C ALA A 143 23.60 -8.93 6.57
N LYS A 144 24.88 -8.89 6.13
CA LYS A 144 25.32 -8.08 4.98
C LYS A 144 24.67 -8.50 3.64
N TYR A 145 24.51 -9.81 3.42
CA TYR A 145 23.92 -10.32 2.18
C TYR A 145 22.40 -10.10 2.16
N ILE A 146 21.77 -10.23 3.31
CA ILE A 146 20.33 -10.07 3.46
C ILE A 146 19.93 -8.61 3.31
N ASP A 147 20.64 -7.69 3.94
CA ASP A 147 20.39 -6.25 3.80
C ASP A 147 20.52 -5.82 2.31
N ARG A 148 21.52 -6.35 1.61
CA ARG A 148 21.70 -6.10 0.17
C ARG A 148 20.59 -6.69 -0.70
N TYR A 149 20.14 -7.89 -0.37
CA TYR A 149 19.00 -8.54 -1.05
C TYR A 149 17.73 -7.71 -0.88
N PHE A 150 17.41 -7.27 0.34
CA PHE A 150 16.25 -6.44 0.62
C PHE A 150 16.32 -5.07 -0.07
N ASP A 151 17.51 -4.49 -0.22
CA ASP A 151 17.68 -3.24 -0.97
C ASP A 151 17.38 -3.45 -2.46
N ILE A 152 17.89 -4.50 -3.07
CA ILE A 152 17.62 -4.84 -4.48
C ILE A 152 16.13 -5.11 -4.72
N VAL A 153 15.50 -5.95 -3.89
CA VAL A 153 14.06 -6.26 -3.99
C VAL A 153 13.23 -5.00 -3.77
N GLY A 154 13.63 -4.14 -2.84
CA GLY A 154 12.99 -2.85 -2.62
C GLY A 154 13.04 -1.93 -3.85
N ARG A 155 14.18 -1.82 -4.51
CA ARG A 155 14.34 -1.01 -5.74
C ARG A 155 13.51 -1.57 -6.90
N LEU A 156 13.47 -2.90 -7.07
CA LEU A 156 12.60 -3.54 -8.05
C LEU A 156 11.12 -3.27 -7.77
N SER A 157 10.71 -3.37 -6.50
CA SER A 157 9.35 -3.03 -6.08
C SER A 157 9.02 -1.55 -6.34
N ALA A 158 9.99 -0.66 -6.15
CA ALA A 158 9.82 0.77 -6.42
C ALA A 158 9.60 1.08 -7.91
N LEU A 159 10.25 0.34 -8.81
CA LEU A 159 10.00 0.45 -10.25
C LEU A 159 8.56 0.02 -10.59
N LEU A 160 8.06 -1.07 -9.98
CA LEU A 160 6.67 -1.49 -10.15
C LEU A 160 5.69 -0.43 -9.61
N ILE A 161 5.96 0.13 -8.44
CA ILE A 161 5.16 1.21 -7.86
C ILE A 161 5.14 2.42 -8.80
N GLY A 162 6.28 2.79 -9.38
CA GLY A 162 6.37 3.88 -10.35
C GLY A 162 5.55 3.61 -11.62
N THR A 163 5.58 2.37 -12.12
CA THR A 163 4.77 1.97 -13.28
C THR A 163 3.27 2.08 -12.99
N ILE A 164 2.82 1.56 -11.85
CA ILE A 164 1.43 1.67 -11.40
C ILE A 164 1.04 3.15 -11.22
N ALA A 165 1.94 3.97 -10.69
CA ALA A 165 1.72 5.40 -10.52
C ALA A 165 1.44 6.12 -11.85
N VAL A 166 2.23 5.80 -12.89
CA VAL A 166 2.02 6.35 -14.23
C VAL A 166 0.70 5.87 -14.83
N ASP A 167 0.37 4.59 -14.69
CA ASP A 167 -0.91 4.03 -15.15
C ASP A 167 -2.10 4.73 -14.48
N MET A 168 -2.04 4.97 -13.17
CA MET A 168 -3.07 5.72 -12.44
C MET A 168 -3.26 7.14 -12.97
N ILE A 169 -2.16 7.84 -13.28
CA ILE A 169 -2.22 9.20 -13.86
C ILE A 169 -2.87 9.15 -15.23
N ILE A 170 -2.47 8.21 -16.08
CA ILE A 170 -3.05 8.04 -17.43
C ILE A 170 -4.56 7.77 -17.33
N ASN A 171 -4.97 6.82 -16.50
CA ASN A 171 -6.37 6.47 -16.30
C ASN A 171 -7.18 7.65 -15.75
N GLY A 172 -6.63 8.40 -14.80
CA GLY A 172 -7.27 9.59 -14.26
C GLY A 172 -7.43 10.69 -15.33
N VAL A 173 -6.40 10.96 -16.13
CA VAL A 173 -6.47 11.96 -17.21
C VAL A 173 -7.46 11.53 -18.29
N THR A 174 -7.39 10.28 -18.73
CA THR A 174 -8.31 9.74 -19.75
C THR A 174 -9.76 9.80 -19.29
N GLY A 175 -10.02 9.42 -18.03
CA GLY A 175 -11.36 9.50 -17.44
C GLY A 175 -11.90 10.93 -17.35
N LEU A 176 -11.04 11.92 -17.10
CA LEU A 176 -11.45 13.33 -17.14
C LEU A 176 -11.83 13.80 -18.53
N ILE A 177 -11.09 13.38 -19.57
CA ILE A 177 -11.33 13.78 -20.96
C ILE A 177 -12.63 13.17 -21.50
N HIS A 178 -12.93 11.90 -21.16
CA HIS A 178 -14.14 11.22 -21.64
C HIS A 178 -15.44 11.66 -20.95
N LYS A 179 -15.34 12.36 -19.82
CA LYS A 179 -16.50 12.88 -19.08
C LYS A 179 -16.76 14.37 -19.33
N VAL A 180 -15.97 15.02 -20.20
CA VAL A 180 -16.18 16.37 -20.73
C VAL A 180 -16.85 16.28 -22.08
#